data_f368fcd5de36aa80b5ae94d9ef39887c
#
_entry.id   f368fcd5de36aa80b5ae94d9ef39887c
#
_cell.length_a   1.000
_cell.length_b   1.000
_cell.length_c   1.000
_cell.angle_alpha   90.00
_cell.angle_beta   90.00
_cell.angle_gamma   90.00
#
_symmetry.space_group_name_H-M   'P 1'
#
loop_
_entity.id
_entity.type
_entity.pdbx_description
1 polymer ?
#
loop_
_entity_poly.entity_id
_entity_poly.type
_entity_poly.pdbx_seq_one_letter_code
_entity_poly.pdbx_strand_id
1 'polypeptide(L)'
;MLSAIIGMGGGVTLLGIMAIIIPEGYLVVALHGVIQLVSNGTRVTVYRSHIHKNILKKFIAGLIPGLFLSAGLVFALIQYYNVSSAAELKIDFLKPLIGIYIIWFLYLRKKGKSVSDKAFLWMGGLSGLATVFIGAAGPLIAPFFINRKITKENVIATKAACQFFGHLGKLPIFIFMFDVNYLNQGTLLLPLFIAVYFGTKFGKMMLGKLPESTFRLLFKGALTLIAIRLMVVDIF
;
A
#
# COMPACT_ATOMS: atom_id res chain seq x y z
N MET A 1 -4.77 1.24 -14.54
CA MET A 1 -5.82 2.19 -14.90
C MET A 1 -6.74 2.53 -13.71
N LEU A 2 -7.55 1.61 -13.18
CA LEU A 2 -8.46 1.86 -12.03
C LEU A 2 -7.81 2.58 -10.85
N SER A 3 -6.66 2.10 -10.41
CA SER A 3 -5.91 2.69 -9.29
C SER A 3 -5.40 4.13 -9.58
N ALA A 4 -5.24 4.52 -10.82
CA ALA A 4 -4.83 5.87 -11.17
C ALA A 4 -6.03 6.84 -11.26
N ILE A 5 -7.24 6.33 -11.48
CA ILE A 5 -8.48 7.12 -11.52
C ILE A 5 -9.04 7.28 -10.09
N ILE A 6 -9.11 6.19 -9.34
CA ILE A 6 -9.76 6.15 -8.01
C ILE A 6 -8.73 6.41 -6.89
N GLY A 7 -7.43 6.43 -7.21
CA GLY A 7 -6.34 6.59 -6.24
C GLY A 7 -6.02 5.32 -5.45
N MET A 8 -6.77 4.21 -5.66
CA MET A 8 -6.57 2.93 -4.99
C MET A 8 -7.30 1.78 -5.69
N GLY A 9 -7.19 0.59 -5.11
CA GLY A 9 -7.90 -0.61 -5.57
C GLY A 9 -7.03 -1.49 -6.47
N GLY A 10 -6.39 -0.92 -7.50
CA GLY A 10 -5.59 -1.70 -8.44
C GLY A 10 -4.45 -2.49 -7.81
N GLY A 11 -3.80 -1.95 -6.77
CA GLY A 11 -2.76 -2.68 -6.04
C GLY A 11 -3.30 -3.90 -5.30
N VAL A 12 -4.43 -3.74 -4.58
CA VAL A 12 -5.06 -4.85 -3.86
C VAL A 12 -5.63 -5.89 -4.81
N THR A 13 -6.22 -5.45 -5.94
CA THR A 13 -6.69 -6.36 -6.98
C THR A 13 -5.53 -7.16 -7.59
N LEU A 14 -4.41 -6.48 -7.91
CA LEU A 14 -3.21 -7.15 -8.42
C LEU A 14 -2.67 -8.16 -7.40
N LEU A 15 -2.56 -7.78 -6.13
CA LEU A 15 -2.13 -8.67 -5.06
C LEU A 15 -3.00 -9.92 -4.98
N GLY A 16 -4.34 -9.74 -5.07
CA GLY A 16 -5.27 -10.86 -5.05
C GLY A 16 -5.16 -11.78 -6.27
N ILE A 17 -4.96 -11.22 -7.48
CA ILE A 17 -4.75 -12.02 -8.70
C ILE A 17 -3.43 -12.79 -8.60
N MET A 18 -2.36 -12.13 -8.15
CA MET A 18 -1.06 -12.79 -7.97
C MET A 18 -1.12 -13.91 -6.93
N ALA A 19 -1.88 -13.75 -5.86
CA ALA A 19 -2.07 -14.77 -4.83
C ALA A 19 -2.83 -16.03 -5.32
N ILE A 20 -3.58 -15.93 -6.41
CA ILE A 20 -4.22 -17.09 -7.07
C ILE A 20 -3.22 -17.86 -7.95
N ILE A 21 -2.26 -17.13 -8.55
CA ILE A 21 -1.34 -17.68 -9.57
C ILE A 21 -0.04 -18.18 -8.93
N ILE A 22 0.45 -17.48 -7.90
CA ILE A 22 1.73 -17.75 -7.24
C ILE A 22 1.45 -18.39 -5.89
N PRO A 23 1.88 -19.65 -5.68
CA PRO A 23 1.61 -20.40 -4.43
C PRO A 23 2.30 -19.79 -3.20
N GLU A 24 3.50 -19.21 -3.38
CA GLU A 24 4.31 -18.70 -2.30
C GLU A 24 3.85 -17.29 -1.88
N GLY A 25 3.13 -17.19 -0.77
CA GLY A 25 2.55 -15.94 -0.29
C GLY A 25 3.58 -14.82 -0.10
N TYR A 26 4.78 -15.13 0.41
CA TYR A 26 5.86 -14.15 0.56
C TYR A 26 6.34 -13.59 -0.80
N LEU A 27 6.42 -14.45 -1.83
CA LEU A 27 6.83 -14.04 -3.17
C LEU A 27 5.78 -13.13 -3.82
N VAL A 28 4.49 -13.41 -3.61
CA VAL A 28 3.40 -12.51 -4.00
C VAL A 28 3.59 -11.12 -3.41
N VAL A 29 3.85 -11.02 -2.10
CA VAL A 29 4.06 -9.74 -1.40
C VAL A 29 5.31 -9.03 -1.88
N ALA A 30 6.38 -9.77 -2.14
CA ALA A 30 7.64 -9.23 -2.64
C ALA A 30 7.48 -8.63 -4.05
N LEU A 31 6.99 -9.42 -5.01
CA LEU A 31 6.80 -9.01 -6.41
C LEU A 31 5.77 -7.88 -6.53
N HIS A 32 4.65 -7.97 -5.80
CA HIS A 32 3.70 -6.87 -5.69
C HIS A 32 4.38 -5.58 -5.23
N GLY A 33 5.33 -5.67 -4.30
CA GLY A 33 6.11 -4.53 -3.83
C GLY A 33 6.85 -3.80 -4.93
N VAL A 34 7.55 -4.53 -5.78
CA VAL A 34 8.33 -3.97 -6.91
C VAL A 34 7.39 -3.37 -7.97
N ILE A 35 6.30 -4.06 -8.31
CA ILE A 35 5.32 -3.54 -9.27
C ILE A 35 4.68 -2.25 -8.72
N GLN A 36 4.34 -2.20 -7.43
CA GLN A 36 3.80 -1.00 -6.81
C GLN A 36 4.84 0.11 -6.67
N LEU A 37 6.13 -0.21 -6.52
CA LEU A 37 7.20 0.78 -6.56
C LEU A 37 7.20 1.52 -7.89
N VAL A 38 7.15 0.80 -9.01
CA VAL A 38 7.05 1.39 -10.36
C VAL A 38 5.76 2.17 -10.53
N SER A 39 4.62 1.62 -10.10
CA SER A 39 3.30 2.26 -10.17
C SER A 39 3.24 3.57 -9.40
N ASN A 40 3.72 3.55 -8.16
CA ASN A 40 3.72 4.72 -7.30
C ASN A 40 4.80 5.73 -7.72
N GLY A 41 5.97 5.27 -8.17
CA GLY A 41 7.02 6.11 -8.74
C GLY A 41 6.54 6.88 -9.97
N THR A 42 5.84 6.21 -10.89
CA THR A 42 5.21 6.87 -12.04
C THR A 42 4.20 7.94 -11.61
N ARG A 43 3.36 7.66 -10.58
CA ARG A 43 2.42 8.66 -10.04
C ARG A 43 3.14 9.83 -9.38
N VAL A 44 4.18 9.56 -8.60
CA VAL A 44 5.02 10.60 -7.99
C VAL A 44 5.58 11.53 -9.05
N THR A 45 6.12 10.99 -10.13
CA THR A 45 6.67 11.78 -11.25
C THR A 45 5.58 12.59 -11.95
N VAL A 46 4.46 11.95 -12.26
CA VAL A 46 3.34 12.54 -13.02
C VAL A 46 2.60 13.64 -12.23
N TYR A 47 2.54 13.54 -10.90
CA TYR A 47 1.82 14.46 -10.00
C TYR A 47 2.75 15.19 -9.03
N ARG A 48 4.04 15.31 -9.34
CA ARG A 48 5.08 15.85 -8.43
C ARG A 48 4.76 17.20 -7.79
N SER A 49 4.08 18.09 -8.52
CA SER A 49 3.66 19.42 -8.05
C SER A 49 2.56 19.39 -7.00
N HIS A 50 1.84 18.27 -6.88
CA HIS A 50 0.71 18.10 -5.96
C HIS A 50 1.07 17.31 -4.70
N ILE A 51 2.34 16.99 -4.48
CA ILE A 51 2.79 16.27 -3.28
C ILE A 51 2.77 17.20 -2.07
N HIS A 52 2.04 16.83 -1.03
CA HIS A 52 2.02 17.56 0.23
C HIS A 52 3.25 17.20 1.07
N LYS A 53 4.34 17.97 0.89
CA LYS A 53 5.67 17.68 1.45
C LYS A 53 5.66 17.45 2.97
N ASN A 54 4.83 18.20 3.71
CA ASN A 54 4.76 18.11 5.17
C ASN A 54 4.19 16.75 5.64
N ILE A 55 3.16 16.27 4.96
CA ILE A 55 2.58 14.93 5.20
C ILE A 55 3.62 13.87 4.89
N LEU A 56 4.27 13.96 3.73
CA LEU A 56 5.27 12.99 3.29
C LEU A 56 6.44 12.90 4.27
N LYS A 57 7.00 14.06 4.70
CA LYS A 57 8.11 14.09 5.67
C LYS A 57 7.74 13.39 6.98
N LYS A 58 6.56 13.68 7.54
CA LYS A 58 6.09 13.05 8.77
C LYS A 58 5.84 11.56 8.59
N PHE A 59 5.27 11.16 7.45
CA PHE A 59 5.08 9.76 7.14
C PHE A 59 6.41 9.00 7.05
N ILE A 60 7.41 9.53 6.34
CA ILE A 60 8.75 8.90 6.22
C ILE A 60 9.43 8.82 7.59
N ALA A 61 9.33 9.87 8.41
CA ALA A 61 9.90 9.86 9.76
C ALA A 61 9.32 8.75 10.65
N GLY A 62 8.05 8.40 10.47
CA GLY A 62 7.45 7.24 11.14
C GLY A 62 7.76 5.92 10.42
N LEU A 63 7.80 5.92 9.08
CA LEU A 63 8.01 4.73 8.27
C LEU A 63 9.34 4.03 8.58
N ILE A 64 10.42 4.82 8.71
CA ILE A 64 11.76 4.28 8.95
C ILE A 64 11.81 3.42 10.22
N PRO A 65 11.46 3.93 11.44
CA PRO A 65 11.45 3.10 12.62
C PRO A 65 10.45 1.93 12.53
N GLY A 66 9.32 2.11 11.81
CA GLY A 66 8.38 1.02 11.57
C GLY A 66 8.96 -0.12 10.73
N LEU A 67 9.78 0.19 9.73
CA LEU A 67 10.49 -0.81 8.92
C LEU A 67 11.56 -1.55 9.73
N PHE A 68 12.33 -0.84 10.54
CA PHE A 68 13.31 -1.48 11.45
C PHE A 68 12.63 -2.40 12.45
N LEU A 69 11.50 -1.97 13.02
CA LEU A 69 10.71 -2.81 13.92
C LEU A 69 10.16 -4.04 13.19
N SER A 70 9.70 -3.89 11.95
CA SER A 70 9.26 -5.01 11.11
C SER A 70 10.38 -6.01 10.85
N ALA A 71 11.57 -5.53 10.47
CA ALA A 71 12.73 -6.38 10.25
C ALA A 71 13.14 -7.11 11.53
N GLY A 72 13.17 -6.40 12.67
CA GLY A 72 13.47 -7.01 13.98
C GLY A 72 12.45 -8.07 14.37
N LEU A 73 11.16 -7.83 14.11
CA LEU A 73 10.11 -8.81 14.37
C LEU A 73 10.25 -10.05 13.48
N VAL A 74 10.51 -9.86 12.18
CA VAL A 74 10.76 -10.98 11.26
C VAL A 74 11.96 -11.79 11.73
N PHE A 75 13.06 -11.13 12.10
CA PHE A 75 14.25 -11.81 12.64
C PHE A 75 13.94 -12.60 13.91
N ALA A 76 13.20 -12.01 14.86
CA ALA A 76 12.80 -12.69 16.08
C ALA A 76 11.92 -13.92 15.82
N LEU A 77 10.99 -13.83 14.84
CA LEU A 77 10.16 -14.96 14.44
C LEU A 77 10.96 -16.09 13.79
N ILE A 78 11.94 -15.76 12.94
CA ILE A 78 12.87 -16.75 12.35
C ILE A 78 13.56 -17.52 13.47
N GLN A 79 14.10 -16.82 14.48
CA GLN A 79 14.78 -17.44 15.60
C GLN A 79 13.82 -18.26 16.50
N TYR A 80 12.64 -17.72 16.78
CA TYR A 80 11.66 -18.37 17.65
C TYR A 80 11.12 -19.68 17.05
N TYR A 81 10.81 -19.68 15.75
CA TYR A 81 10.31 -20.86 15.04
C TYR A 81 11.43 -21.77 14.51
N ASN A 82 12.71 -21.36 14.68
CA ASN A 82 13.88 -22.09 14.21
C ASN A 82 13.79 -22.47 12.73
N VAL A 83 13.33 -21.52 11.90
CA VAL A 83 13.21 -21.68 10.45
C VAL A 83 14.43 -21.09 9.75
N SER A 84 14.72 -21.56 8.53
CA SER A 84 15.91 -21.11 7.76
C SER A 84 15.68 -19.73 7.13
N SER A 85 14.42 -19.39 6.81
CA SER A 85 14.05 -18.17 6.13
C SER A 85 12.67 -17.68 6.57
N ALA A 86 12.45 -16.36 6.49
CA ALA A 86 11.13 -15.77 6.68
C ALA A 86 10.07 -16.25 5.67
N ALA A 87 10.47 -16.85 4.56
CA ALA A 87 9.59 -17.45 3.57
C ALA A 87 8.67 -18.55 4.14
N GLU A 88 9.11 -19.21 5.20
CA GLU A 88 8.37 -20.28 5.87
C GLU A 88 7.32 -19.76 6.86
N LEU A 89 7.35 -18.47 7.20
CA LEU A 89 6.41 -17.85 8.16
C LEU A 89 5.07 -17.52 7.50
N LYS A 90 3.97 -17.94 8.11
CA LYS A 90 2.59 -17.61 7.70
C LYS A 90 1.94 -16.70 8.75
N ILE A 91 1.59 -15.46 8.36
CA ILE A 91 0.96 -14.46 9.24
C ILE A 91 -0.24 -13.83 8.53
N ASP A 92 -1.42 -14.40 8.70
CA ASP A 92 -2.62 -13.98 7.97
C ASP A 92 -3.59 -13.12 8.80
N PHE A 93 -3.52 -13.17 10.15
CA PHE A 93 -4.47 -12.49 11.04
C PHE A 93 -4.49 -10.94 10.93
N LEU A 94 -3.47 -10.33 10.34
CA LEU A 94 -3.40 -8.87 10.18
C LEU A 94 -4.37 -8.32 9.13
N LYS A 95 -4.75 -9.11 8.14
CA LYS A 95 -5.64 -8.68 7.06
C LYS A 95 -7.04 -8.31 7.57
N PRO A 96 -7.74 -9.16 8.37
CA PRO A 96 -9.02 -8.82 8.95
C PRO A 96 -8.98 -7.57 9.84
N LEU A 97 -7.93 -7.41 10.64
CA LEU A 97 -7.77 -6.24 11.51
C LEU A 97 -7.71 -4.92 10.72
N ILE A 98 -7.08 -4.92 9.55
CA ILE A 98 -7.06 -3.75 8.67
C ILE A 98 -8.44 -3.50 8.08
N GLY A 99 -9.18 -4.52 7.70
CA GLY A 99 -10.56 -4.40 7.24
C GLY A 99 -11.44 -3.73 8.30
N ILE A 100 -11.41 -4.23 9.53
CA ILE A 100 -12.11 -3.66 10.70
C ILE A 100 -11.71 -2.20 10.92
N TYR A 101 -10.40 -1.91 10.91
CA TYR A 101 -9.88 -0.54 11.04
C TYR A 101 -10.43 0.41 9.98
N ILE A 102 -10.49 -0.01 8.70
CA ILE A 102 -11.00 0.82 7.60
C ILE A 102 -12.49 1.11 7.80
N ILE A 103 -13.31 0.11 8.15
CA ILE A 103 -14.76 0.28 8.42
C ILE A 103 -14.97 1.22 9.60
N TRP A 104 -14.26 1.00 10.71
CA TRP A 104 -14.32 1.89 11.86
C TRP A 104 -13.99 3.34 11.48
N PHE A 105 -12.91 3.56 10.74
CA PHE A 105 -12.47 4.90 10.35
C PHE A 105 -13.46 5.61 9.43
N LEU A 106 -14.07 4.88 8.47
CA LEU A 106 -14.97 5.46 7.47
C LEU A 106 -16.38 5.75 8.00
N TYR A 107 -16.87 4.94 8.93
CA TYR A 107 -18.27 4.94 9.32
C TYR A 107 -18.52 5.19 10.81
N LEU A 108 -17.68 4.70 11.70
CA LEU A 108 -17.92 4.74 13.15
C LEU A 108 -17.16 5.89 13.85
N ARG A 109 -16.05 6.34 13.28
CA ARG A 109 -15.31 7.47 13.84
C ARG A 109 -16.15 8.75 13.75
N LYS A 110 -16.31 9.46 14.90
CA LYS A 110 -17.03 10.73 14.97
C LYS A 110 -16.48 11.74 13.94
N LYS A 111 -17.36 12.26 13.08
CA LYS A 111 -17.05 13.33 12.12
C LYS A 111 -16.82 14.61 12.92
N GLY A 112 -15.68 15.26 12.78
CA GLY A 112 -15.49 16.57 13.43
C GLY A 112 -14.08 17.11 13.46
N LYS A 113 -13.05 16.28 13.49
CA LYS A 113 -11.66 16.77 13.46
C LYS A 113 -10.95 16.28 12.20
N SER A 114 -10.45 17.23 11.41
CA SER A 114 -9.52 16.88 10.32
C SER A 114 -8.33 16.14 10.93
N VAL A 115 -7.87 15.11 10.25
CA VAL A 115 -6.69 14.36 10.68
C VAL A 115 -5.48 15.30 10.67
N SER A 116 -4.80 15.44 11.82
CA SER A 116 -3.62 16.29 11.90
C SER A 116 -2.45 15.69 11.13
N ASP A 117 -1.51 16.54 10.71
CA ASP A 117 -0.30 16.04 10.03
C ASP A 117 0.54 15.12 10.93
N LYS A 118 0.47 15.29 12.27
CA LYS A 118 1.14 14.42 13.24
C LYS A 118 0.64 12.97 13.17
N ALA A 119 -0.62 12.75 12.79
CA ALA A 119 -1.16 11.41 12.63
C ALA A 119 -0.46 10.62 11.52
N PHE A 120 0.12 11.30 10.52
CA PHE A 120 0.89 10.64 9.46
C PHE A 120 2.24 10.09 9.95
N LEU A 121 2.79 10.60 11.04
CA LEU A 121 3.95 10.00 11.71
C LEU A 121 3.60 8.58 12.21
N TRP A 122 2.51 8.47 12.98
CA TRP A 122 2.04 7.17 13.49
C TRP A 122 1.63 6.21 12.37
N MET A 123 0.95 6.75 11.35
CA MET A 123 0.58 5.94 10.19
C MET A 123 1.78 5.49 9.37
N GLY A 124 2.85 6.28 9.32
CA GLY A 124 4.13 5.85 8.77
C GLY A 124 4.68 4.65 9.53
N GLY A 125 4.74 4.73 10.86
CA GLY A 125 5.20 3.63 11.71
C GLY A 125 4.39 2.35 11.53
N LEU A 126 3.06 2.46 11.61
CA LEU A 126 2.17 1.32 11.37
C LEU A 126 2.29 0.76 9.95
N SER A 127 2.46 1.63 8.95
CA SER A 127 2.66 1.18 7.56
C SER A 127 3.99 0.48 7.38
N GLY A 128 5.06 0.97 8.01
CA GLY A 128 6.38 0.34 7.99
C GLY A 128 6.33 -1.05 8.63
N LEU A 129 5.70 -1.16 9.80
CA LEU A 129 5.51 -2.43 10.49
C LEU A 129 4.67 -3.41 9.67
N ALA A 130 3.56 -2.95 9.10
CA ALA A 130 2.59 -3.82 8.43
C ALA A 130 2.99 -4.21 6.99
N THR A 131 3.82 -3.41 6.30
CA THR A 131 4.04 -3.53 4.84
C THR A 131 4.69 -4.85 4.42
N VAL A 132 5.49 -5.46 5.30
CA VAL A 132 6.15 -6.75 5.04
C VAL A 132 5.13 -7.89 5.13
N PHE A 133 4.24 -7.84 6.13
CA PHE A 133 3.29 -8.93 6.41
C PHE A 133 2.05 -8.89 5.51
N ILE A 134 1.57 -7.69 5.15
CA ILE A 134 0.28 -7.53 4.47
C ILE A 134 0.45 -7.28 2.97
N GLY A 135 1.64 -6.88 2.55
CA GLY A 135 1.94 -6.58 1.15
C GLY A 135 1.41 -5.24 0.65
N ALA A 136 0.26 -4.76 1.12
CA ALA A 136 -0.42 -3.55 0.64
C ALA A 136 -0.81 -2.60 1.78
N ALA A 137 0.11 -1.72 2.21
CA ALA A 137 -0.17 -0.69 3.22
C ALA A 137 -1.06 0.47 2.72
N GLY A 138 -1.40 0.48 1.43
CA GLY A 138 -2.24 1.53 0.83
C GLY A 138 -3.61 1.73 1.48
N PRO A 139 -4.39 0.68 1.76
CA PRO A 139 -5.65 0.77 2.47
C PRO A 139 -5.52 1.32 3.89
N LEU A 140 -4.41 1.06 4.56
CA LEU A 140 -4.14 1.54 5.93
C LEU A 140 -4.05 3.08 5.99
N ILE A 141 -3.36 3.71 5.04
CA ILE A 141 -3.16 5.17 5.02
C ILE A 141 -4.27 5.93 4.29
N ALA A 142 -4.99 5.28 3.38
CA ALA A 142 -5.96 5.94 2.51
C ALA A 142 -7.10 6.64 3.27
N PRO A 143 -7.68 6.09 4.36
CA PRO A 143 -8.75 6.74 5.10
C PRO A 143 -8.37 8.12 5.64
N PHE A 144 -7.08 8.37 5.94
CA PHE A 144 -6.60 9.64 6.46
C PHE A 144 -6.75 10.80 5.46
N PHE A 145 -6.80 10.51 4.17
CA PHE A 145 -6.97 11.50 3.12
C PHE A 145 -8.43 11.88 2.86
N ILE A 146 -9.41 11.02 3.21
CA ILE A 146 -10.81 11.19 2.80
C ILE A 146 -11.45 12.44 3.45
N ASN A 147 -11.06 12.76 4.69
CA ASN A 147 -11.61 13.86 5.47
C ASN A 147 -10.74 15.13 5.43
N ARG A 148 -9.72 15.18 4.56
CA ARG A 148 -8.90 16.37 4.38
C ARG A 148 -9.45 17.27 3.28
N LYS A 149 -9.36 18.59 3.50
CA LYS A 149 -9.70 19.60 2.48
C LYS A 149 -8.51 19.81 1.52
N ILE A 150 -8.18 18.78 0.76
CA ILE A 150 -7.14 18.80 -0.28
C ILE A 150 -7.72 18.24 -1.58
N THR A 151 -7.15 18.64 -2.72
CA THR A 151 -7.63 18.20 -4.04
C THR A 151 -7.40 16.72 -4.27
N LYS A 152 -8.11 16.12 -5.21
CA LYS A 152 -7.93 14.72 -5.63
C LYS A 152 -6.50 14.44 -6.09
N GLU A 153 -5.87 15.40 -6.78
CA GLU A 153 -4.48 15.32 -7.23
C GLU A 153 -3.52 15.26 -6.04
N ASN A 154 -3.73 16.11 -5.02
CA ASN A 154 -2.93 16.06 -3.77
C ASN A 154 -3.10 14.74 -3.04
N VAL A 155 -4.33 14.18 -2.98
CA VAL A 155 -4.58 12.85 -2.37
C VAL A 155 -3.79 11.78 -3.11
N ILE A 156 -3.91 11.71 -4.45
CA ILE A 156 -3.24 10.70 -5.26
C ILE A 156 -1.72 10.83 -5.17
N ALA A 157 -1.20 12.06 -5.36
CA ALA A 157 0.23 12.34 -5.34
C ALA A 157 0.88 11.99 -4.01
N THR A 158 0.31 12.50 -2.91
CA THR A 158 0.91 12.32 -1.57
C THR A 158 0.80 10.88 -1.10
N LYS A 159 -0.35 10.24 -1.34
CA LYS A 159 -0.53 8.83 -1.03
C LYS A 159 0.44 7.95 -1.83
N ALA A 160 0.61 8.22 -3.13
CA ALA A 160 1.57 7.49 -3.96
C ALA A 160 3.01 7.68 -3.48
N ALA A 161 3.39 8.89 -3.06
CA ALA A 161 4.71 9.16 -2.49
C ALA A 161 4.92 8.38 -1.18
N CYS A 162 3.96 8.37 -0.27
CA CYS A 162 4.02 7.58 0.96
C CYS A 162 4.21 6.08 0.65
N GLN A 163 3.43 5.54 -0.30
CA GLN A 163 3.52 4.14 -0.70
C GLN A 163 4.82 3.82 -1.42
N PHE A 164 5.35 4.72 -2.25
CA PHE A 164 6.63 4.56 -2.92
C PHE A 164 7.75 4.31 -1.92
N PHE A 165 7.87 5.15 -0.89
CA PHE A 165 8.88 4.97 0.15
C PHE A 165 8.63 3.71 0.99
N GLY A 166 7.39 3.34 1.26
CA GLY A 166 7.06 2.08 1.95
C GLY A 166 7.49 0.85 1.15
N HIS A 167 7.21 0.84 -0.16
CA HIS A 167 7.63 -0.26 -1.03
C HIS A 167 9.15 -0.28 -1.24
N LEU A 168 9.80 0.88 -1.35
CA LEU A 168 11.25 0.97 -1.44
C LEU A 168 11.92 0.41 -0.18
N GLY A 169 11.43 0.78 1.01
CA GLY A 169 12.02 0.36 2.29
C GLY A 169 11.85 -1.13 2.60
N LYS A 170 10.82 -1.80 2.05
CA LYS A 170 10.64 -3.24 2.26
C LYS A 170 11.50 -4.13 1.35
N LEU A 171 12.00 -3.61 0.21
CA LEU A 171 12.81 -4.42 -0.71
C LEU A 171 14.04 -5.05 -0.05
N PRO A 172 14.86 -4.32 0.73
CA PRO A 172 15.98 -4.93 1.43
C PRO A 172 15.57 -6.08 2.36
N ILE A 173 14.42 -5.93 3.05
CA ILE A 173 13.91 -6.98 3.95
C ILE A 173 13.63 -8.26 3.16
N PHE A 174 12.96 -8.16 1.99
CA PHE A 174 12.68 -9.32 1.15
C PHE A 174 13.94 -9.92 0.51
N ILE A 175 14.93 -9.12 0.15
CA ILE A 175 16.21 -9.62 -0.39
C ILE A 175 16.99 -10.37 0.68
N PHE A 176 17.16 -9.78 1.87
CA PHE A 176 18.09 -10.32 2.88
C PHE A 176 17.46 -11.31 3.86
N MET A 177 16.14 -11.26 4.09
CA MET A 177 15.48 -12.11 5.09
C MET A 177 14.57 -13.18 4.47
N PHE A 178 14.09 -12.96 3.23
CA PHE A 178 13.24 -13.90 2.50
C PHE A 178 13.97 -14.53 1.30
N ASP A 179 15.23 -14.17 1.07
CA ASP A 179 16.07 -14.64 -0.03
C ASP A 179 15.44 -14.45 -1.43
N VAL A 180 14.74 -13.32 -1.63
CA VAL A 180 14.04 -13.04 -2.89
C VAL A 180 14.98 -12.47 -3.92
N ASN A 181 15.20 -13.21 -5.01
CA ASN A 181 15.92 -12.75 -6.19
C ASN A 181 14.95 -12.17 -7.22
N TYR A 182 14.86 -10.84 -7.27
CA TYR A 182 13.98 -10.14 -8.22
C TYR A 182 14.42 -10.23 -9.68
N LEU A 183 15.72 -10.47 -9.95
CA LEU A 183 16.23 -10.57 -11.32
C LEU A 183 15.69 -11.82 -12.03
N ASN A 184 15.55 -12.91 -11.29
CA ASN A 184 14.98 -14.16 -11.80
C ASN A 184 13.49 -14.03 -12.19
N GLN A 185 12.82 -12.94 -11.76
CA GLN A 185 11.41 -12.66 -12.03
C GLN A 185 11.20 -11.66 -13.18
N GLY A 186 12.26 -11.38 -13.95
CA GLY A 186 12.25 -10.36 -15.00
C GLY A 186 11.19 -10.57 -16.07
N THR A 187 10.94 -11.82 -16.49
CA THR A 187 9.92 -12.19 -17.48
C THR A 187 8.50 -11.82 -17.04
N LEU A 188 8.20 -11.94 -15.75
CA LEU A 188 6.93 -11.54 -15.16
C LEU A 188 6.88 -10.02 -14.92
N LEU A 189 7.95 -9.44 -14.40
CA LEU A 189 7.97 -8.05 -13.95
C LEU A 189 7.98 -7.05 -15.11
N LEU A 190 8.73 -7.30 -16.18
CA LEU A 190 8.86 -6.36 -17.30
C LEU A 190 7.52 -6.02 -17.98
N PRO A 191 6.68 -6.98 -18.39
CA PRO A 191 5.37 -6.66 -18.96
C PRO A 191 4.47 -5.89 -18.00
N LEU A 192 4.53 -6.22 -16.70
CA LEU A 192 3.74 -5.54 -15.68
C LEU A 192 4.21 -4.09 -15.44
N PHE A 193 5.51 -3.81 -15.52
CA PHE A 193 6.03 -2.44 -15.44
C PHE A 193 5.53 -1.59 -16.61
N ILE A 194 5.55 -2.13 -17.82
CA ILE A 194 5.05 -1.46 -19.03
C ILE A 194 3.55 -1.17 -18.87
N ALA A 195 2.76 -2.18 -18.50
CA ALA A 195 1.31 -2.05 -18.30
C ALA A 195 0.96 -1.03 -17.22
N VAL A 196 1.71 -0.99 -16.11
CA VAL A 196 1.53 -0.04 -15.01
C VAL A 196 1.87 1.39 -15.45
N TYR A 197 2.94 1.58 -16.19
CA TYR A 197 3.36 2.90 -16.68
C TYR A 197 2.29 3.51 -17.60
N PHE A 198 1.88 2.79 -18.64
CA PHE A 198 0.84 3.26 -19.56
C PHE A 198 -0.52 3.41 -18.86
N GLY A 199 -0.90 2.43 -18.03
CA GLY A 199 -2.14 2.48 -17.25
C GLY A 199 -2.20 3.68 -16.28
N THR A 200 -1.05 4.10 -15.73
CA THR A 200 -0.98 5.30 -14.87
C THR A 200 -1.13 6.59 -15.68
N LYS A 201 -0.46 6.70 -16.82
CA LYS A 201 -0.61 7.87 -17.71
C LYS A 201 -2.03 8.03 -18.21
N PHE A 202 -2.66 6.94 -18.70
CA PHE A 202 -4.04 6.95 -19.14
C PHE A 202 -5.00 7.32 -18.00
N GLY A 203 -4.79 6.75 -16.81
CA GLY A 203 -5.60 7.07 -15.63
C GLY A 203 -5.53 8.55 -15.22
N LYS A 204 -4.39 9.23 -15.43
CA LYS A 204 -4.29 10.68 -15.20
C LYS A 204 -5.22 11.47 -16.11
N MET A 205 -5.27 11.11 -17.39
CA MET A 205 -6.17 11.77 -18.36
C MET A 205 -7.63 11.64 -17.94
N MET A 206 -8.04 10.45 -17.47
CA MET A 206 -9.38 10.21 -16.98
C MET A 206 -9.69 10.96 -15.68
N LEU A 207 -8.73 11.05 -14.77
CA LEU A 207 -8.89 11.76 -13.49
C LEU A 207 -9.23 13.25 -13.70
N GLY A 208 -8.59 13.90 -14.68
CA GLY A 208 -8.85 15.30 -15.01
C GLY A 208 -10.31 15.59 -15.34
N LYS A 209 -11.03 14.60 -15.90
CA LYS A 209 -12.45 14.69 -16.24
C LYS A 209 -13.40 14.35 -15.08
N LEU A 210 -12.89 13.88 -13.94
CA LEU A 210 -13.70 13.40 -12.83
C LEU A 210 -13.96 14.52 -11.81
N PRO A 211 -15.21 14.84 -11.46
CA PRO A 211 -15.53 15.78 -10.39
C PRO A 211 -14.99 15.33 -9.01
N GLU A 212 -14.62 16.28 -8.14
CA GLU A 212 -14.12 15.99 -6.79
C GLU A 212 -15.10 15.15 -5.94
N SER A 213 -16.40 15.43 -6.04
CA SER A 213 -17.45 14.69 -5.33
C SER A 213 -17.49 13.22 -5.74
N THR A 214 -17.46 12.98 -7.05
CA THR A 214 -17.45 11.62 -7.62
C THR A 214 -16.17 10.88 -7.25
N PHE A 215 -15.01 11.55 -7.30
CA PHE A 215 -13.75 10.96 -6.85
C PHE A 215 -13.85 10.51 -5.39
N ARG A 216 -14.35 11.35 -4.48
CA ARG A 216 -14.48 11.02 -3.05
C ARG A 216 -15.46 9.88 -2.81
N LEU A 217 -16.55 9.82 -3.56
CA LEU A 217 -17.51 8.72 -3.48
C LEU A 217 -16.87 7.40 -3.92
N LEU A 218 -16.22 7.38 -5.08
CA LEU A 218 -15.52 6.20 -5.60
C LEU A 218 -14.38 5.76 -4.68
N PHE A 219 -13.63 6.73 -4.13
CA PHE A 219 -12.55 6.46 -3.19
C PHE A 219 -13.07 5.79 -1.90
N LYS A 220 -14.18 6.29 -1.34
CA LYS A 220 -14.82 5.72 -0.18
C LYS A 220 -15.40 4.34 -0.48
N GLY A 221 -16.11 4.16 -1.59
CA GLY A 221 -16.68 2.90 -2.03
C GLY A 221 -15.60 1.81 -2.23
N ALA A 222 -14.51 2.16 -2.92
CA ALA A 222 -13.38 1.26 -3.12
C ALA A 222 -12.74 0.82 -1.79
N LEU A 223 -12.58 1.75 -0.82
CA LEU A 223 -12.10 1.40 0.52
C LEU A 223 -13.03 0.43 1.24
N THR A 224 -14.34 0.64 1.14
CA THR A 224 -15.33 -0.25 1.75
C THR A 224 -15.24 -1.66 1.16
N LEU A 225 -15.18 -1.78 -0.17
CA LEU A 225 -15.04 -3.08 -0.84
C LEU A 225 -13.74 -3.79 -0.45
N ILE A 226 -12.62 -3.05 -0.36
CA ILE A 226 -11.34 -3.58 0.08
C ILE A 226 -11.43 -4.07 1.54
N ALA A 227 -12.09 -3.30 2.41
CA ALA A 227 -12.25 -3.67 3.81
C ALA A 227 -13.05 -4.96 3.97
N ILE A 228 -14.18 -5.07 3.26
CA ILE A 228 -15.01 -6.29 3.25
C ILE A 228 -14.18 -7.48 2.76
N ARG A 229 -13.44 -7.33 1.66
CA ARG A 229 -12.59 -8.38 1.13
C ARG A 229 -11.52 -8.83 2.13
N LEU A 230 -10.86 -7.88 2.82
CA LEU A 230 -9.84 -8.21 3.82
C LEU A 230 -10.41 -8.93 5.05
N MET A 231 -11.72 -8.75 5.33
CA MET A 231 -12.39 -9.44 6.45
C MET A 231 -12.92 -10.82 6.08
N VAL A 232 -13.26 -11.06 4.82
CA VAL A 232 -13.99 -12.26 4.38
C VAL A 232 -13.08 -13.32 3.73
N VAL A 233 -12.03 -12.91 3.02
CA VAL A 233 -11.22 -13.86 2.20
C VAL A 233 -10.38 -14.85 3.03
N ASP A 234 -10.14 -14.59 4.31
CA ASP A 234 -9.42 -15.52 5.18
C ASP A 234 -10.37 -16.38 6.04
N ILE A 235 -11.70 -16.35 5.77
CA ILE A 235 -12.71 -17.18 6.48
C ILE A 235 -13.07 -18.42 5.65
N PHE A 236 -12.70 -18.48 4.39
CA PHE A 236 -12.88 -19.59 3.46
C PHE A 236 -11.55 -19.94 2.77
#